data_323c754d89bfc53dacf1c9c167f9bbc2
#
_entry.id   323c754d89bfc53dacf1c9c167f9bbc2
#
_cell.length_a   1.000
_cell.length_b   1.000
_cell.length_c   1.000
_cell.angle_alpha   90.00
_cell.angle_beta   90.00
_cell.angle_gamma   90.00
#
_symmetry.space_group_name_H-M   'P 1'
#
loop_
_entity.id
_entity.type
_entity.pdbx_description
1 polymer ?
#
loop_
_entity_poly.entity_id
_entity_poly.type
_entity_poly.pdbx_seq_one_letter_code
_entity_poly.pdbx_strand_id
1 'polypeptide(L)'
;MLGVMVARLPKERKADALSKLEAVESNVWVATASPSGDVHLVPVTHTWNGSQVVLATGPTSRTVANVTANPRARLALGESRDVVMIDAALVEAVPASEAPAPLAEGYAVQAGWDPRTDPSNYVYLVLGPERIQVWREGEDSAGRTVLRGGEWVI
;
A
#
# COMPACT_ATOMS: atom_id res chain seq x y z
N MET A 1 31.17 -0.52 19.51
CA MET A 1 30.15 0.02 20.42
C MET A 1 28.81 -0.03 19.72
N LEU A 2 27.91 -0.87 20.19
CA LEU A 2 26.56 -0.93 19.67
C LEU A 2 25.82 0.31 20.22
N GLY A 3 25.52 1.27 19.34
CA GLY A 3 24.71 2.42 19.72
C GLY A 3 23.33 1.97 20.21
N VAL A 4 22.88 2.52 21.33
CA VAL A 4 21.49 2.31 21.79
C VAL A 4 20.57 2.89 20.71
N MET A 5 19.84 2.02 20.02
CA MET A 5 18.80 2.48 19.08
C MET A 5 17.65 3.07 19.88
N VAL A 6 17.50 4.39 19.80
CA VAL A 6 16.37 5.09 20.40
C VAL A 6 15.17 4.91 19.47
N ALA A 7 14.03 4.49 20.02
CA ALA A 7 12.80 4.38 19.26
C ALA A 7 12.38 5.75 18.72
N ARG A 8 11.94 5.78 17.46
CA ARG A 8 11.43 7.00 16.83
C ARG A 8 10.17 7.49 17.52
N LEU A 9 10.00 8.81 17.56
CA LEU A 9 8.74 9.41 18.00
C LEU A 9 7.60 9.08 17.02
N PRO A 10 6.34 9.05 17.46
CA PRO A 10 5.21 8.78 16.57
C PRO A 10 5.17 9.66 15.33
N LYS A 11 5.43 10.95 15.46
CA LYS A 11 5.48 11.90 14.33
C LYS A 11 6.59 11.58 13.32
N GLU A 12 7.72 11.06 13.80
CA GLU A 12 8.83 10.65 12.93
C GLU A 12 8.46 9.40 12.16
N ARG A 13 7.79 8.44 12.80
CA ARG A 13 7.28 7.24 12.14
C ARG A 13 6.25 7.58 11.07
N LYS A 14 5.34 8.51 11.35
CA LYS A 14 4.38 8.99 10.35
C LYS A 14 5.08 9.63 9.16
N ALA A 15 6.04 10.52 9.40
CA ALA A 15 6.81 11.16 8.34
C ALA A 15 7.54 10.14 7.47
N ASP A 16 8.16 9.13 8.07
CA ASP A 16 8.85 8.05 7.35
C ASP A 16 7.87 7.20 6.53
N ALA A 17 6.69 6.90 7.08
CA ALA A 17 5.65 6.19 6.35
C ALA A 17 5.18 6.97 5.13
N LEU A 18 4.88 8.26 5.30
CA LEU A 18 4.45 9.13 4.21
C LEU A 18 5.53 9.27 3.15
N SER A 19 6.80 9.40 3.54
CA SER A 19 7.92 9.43 2.60
C SER A 19 7.97 8.18 1.71
N LYS A 20 7.76 7.01 2.28
CA LYS A 20 7.73 5.75 1.52
C LYS A 20 6.49 5.64 0.64
N LEU A 21 5.33 6.08 1.14
CA LEU A 21 4.07 6.07 0.39
C LEU A 21 4.08 7.01 -0.81
N GLU A 22 4.71 8.17 -0.66
CA GLU A 22 4.81 9.21 -1.69
C GLU A 22 5.96 9.02 -2.67
N ALA A 23 6.85 8.05 -2.43
CA ALA A 23 7.99 7.79 -3.29
C ALA A 23 7.54 7.46 -4.71
N VAL A 24 8.22 8.05 -5.70
CA VAL A 24 7.91 7.82 -7.12
C VAL A 24 8.50 6.49 -7.60
N GLU A 25 7.85 5.87 -8.57
CA GLU A 25 8.31 4.63 -9.21
C GLU A 25 8.68 3.54 -8.19
N SER A 26 7.89 3.41 -7.15
CA SER A 26 8.15 2.53 -6.02
C SER A 26 7.12 1.40 -5.95
N ASN A 27 7.56 0.26 -5.45
CA ASN A 27 6.75 -0.94 -5.32
C ASN A 27 6.38 -1.23 -3.87
N VAL A 28 5.28 -1.92 -3.72
CA VAL A 28 4.80 -2.47 -2.46
C VAL A 28 4.63 -3.98 -2.62
N TRP A 29 4.92 -4.74 -1.57
CA TRP A 29 4.50 -6.14 -1.50
C TRP A 29 3.04 -6.19 -1.10
N VAL A 30 2.22 -6.92 -1.88
CA VAL A 30 0.78 -7.06 -1.67
C VAL A 30 0.45 -8.50 -1.35
N ALA A 31 -0.08 -8.73 -0.16
CA ALA A 31 -0.60 -10.02 0.27
C ALA A 31 -2.12 -10.00 0.23
N THR A 32 -2.70 -10.98 -0.44
CA THR A 32 -4.14 -11.21 -0.51
C THR A 32 -4.41 -12.69 -0.30
N ALA A 33 -5.64 -13.05 -0.01
CA ALA A 33 -6.04 -14.44 0.16
C ALA A 33 -7.32 -14.75 -0.59
N SER A 34 -7.43 -15.98 -1.09
CA SER A 34 -8.68 -16.51 -1.62
C SER A 34 -9.66 -16.80 -0.47
N PRO A 35 -10.96 -17.00 -0.76
CA PRO A 35 -11.94 -17.41 0.26
C PRO A 35 -11.56 -18.70 0.99
N SER A 36 -10.80 -19.59 0.35
CA SER A 36 -10.31 -20.84 0.96
C SER A 36 -9.02 -20.67 1.75
N GLY A 37 -8.45 -19.44 1.83
CA GLY A 37 -7.26 -19.15 2.60
C GLY A 37 -5.94 -19.33 1.84
N ASP A 38 -5.96 -19.52 0.53
CA ASP A 38 -4.74 -19.58 -0.29
C ASP A 38 -4.14 -18.18 -0.38
N VAL A 39 -2.91 -18.03 0.12
CA VAL A 39 -2.21 -16.76 0.19
C VAL A 39 -1.47 -16.47 -1.11
N HIS A 40 -1.55 -15.23 -1.55
CA HIS A 40 -0.85 -14.72 -2.72
C HIS A 40 -0.05 -13.47 -2.35
N LEU A 41 1.22 -13.42 -2.74
CA LEU A 41 2.12 -12.32 -2.42
C LEU A 41 2.89 -11.90 -3.66
N VAL A 42 2.74 -10.66 -4.07
CA VAL A 42 3.41 -10.11 -5.27
C VAL A 42 3.85 -8.67 -5.05
N PRO A 43 4.92 -8.21 -5.72
CA PRO A 43 5.26 -6.78 -5.75
C PRO A 43 4.44 -6.07 -6.82
N VAL A 44 3.93 -4.90 -6.49
CA VAL A 44 3.14 -4.07 -7.41
C VAL A 44 3.54 -2.62 -7.21
N THR A 45 3.61 -1.85 -8.29
CA THR A 45 3.82 -0.40 -8.19
C THR A 45 2.66 0.23 -7.45
N HIS A 46 2.96 1.08 -6.47
CA HIS A 46 1.95 1.77 -5.68
C HIS A 46 2.01 3.27 -5.88
N THR A 47 0.90 3.91 -5.60
CA THR A 47 0.80 5.35 -5.45
C THR A 47 0.01 5.69 -4.18
N TRP A 48 0.13 6.92 -3.75
CA TRP A 48 -0.56 7.46 -2.58
C TRP A 48 -1.29 8.73 -2.97
N ASN A 49 -2.60 8.77 -2.74
CA ASN A 49 -3.41 9.94 -3.11
C ASN A 49 -3.62 10.93 -1.96
N GLY A 50 -2.90 10.76 -0.86
CA GLY A 50 -3.05 11.56 0.35
C GLY A 50 -3.78 10.86 1.49
N SER A 51 -4.55 9.81 1.19
CA SER A 51 -5.29 9.03 2.19
C SER A 51 -5.43 7.54 1.84
N GLN A 52 -5.20 7.16 0.59
CA GLN A 52 -5.40 5.80 0.12
C GLN A 52 -4.22 5.35 -0.74
N VAL A 53 -3.96 4.05 -0.72
CA VAL A 53 -3.01 3.42 -1.63
C VAL A 53 -3.74 3.01 -2.90
N VAL A 54 -3.19 3.37 -4.05
CA VAL A 54 -3.73 2.97 -5.35
C VAL A 54 -2.72 2.07 -6.05
N LEU A 55 -3.18 0.90 -6.45
CA LEU A 55 -2.43 -0.07 -7.23
C LEU A 55 -3.05 -0.18 -8.63
N ALA A 56 -2.26 -0.58 -9.61
CA ALA A 56 -2.79 -1.00 -10.90
C ALA A 56 -2.24 -2.39 -11.24
N THR A 57 -3.13 -3.30 -11.60
CA THR A 57 -2.76 -4.69 -11.91
C THR A 57 -3.62 -5.23 -13.04
N GLY A 58 -3.17 -6.31 -13.67
CA GLY A 58 -3.90 -6.93 -14.77
C GLY A 58 -5.30 -7.41 -14.34
N PRO A 59 -6.30 -7.30 -15.23
CA PRO A 59 -7.70 -7.59 -14.88
C PRO A 59 -7.95 -9.05 -14.50
N THR A 60 -7.09 -9.96 -14.95
CA THR A 60 -7.19 -11.40 -14.65
C THR A 60 -6.20 -11.84 -13.57
N SER A 61 -5.55 -10.91 -12.90
CA SER A 61 -4.59 -11.24 -11.85
C SER A 61 -5.27 -11.91 -10.65
N ARG A 62 -4.50 -12.75 -9.95
CA ARG A 62 -4.98 -13.35 -8.71
C ARG A 62 -5.25 -12.30 -7.63
N THR A 63 -4.49 -11.21 -7.63
CA THR A 63 -4.73 -10.10 -6.71
C THR A 63 -6.13 -9.50 -6.88
N VAL A 64 -6.55 -9.22 -8.12
CA VAL A 64 -7.91 -8.73 -8.39
C VAL A 64 -8.95 -9.74 -7.96
N ALA A 65 -8.79 -11.01 -8.34
CA ALA A 65 -9.72 -12.07 -7.96
C ALA A 65 -9.87 -12.18 -6.42
N ASN A 66 -8.75 -12.16 -5.71
CA ASN A 66 -8.74 -12.29 -4.26
C ASN A 66 -9.43 -11.11 -3.57
N VAL A 67 -9.07 -9.86 -3.91
CA VAL A 67 -9.67 -8.68 -3.25
C VAL A 67 -11.13 -8.46 -3.62
N THR A 68 -11.56 -8.96 -4.77
CA THR A 68 -12.98 -8.94 -5.15
C THR A 68 -13.80 -9.88 -4.27
N ALA A 69 -13.27 -11.07 -4.00
CA ALA A 69 -13.93 -12.08 -3.17
C ALA A 69 -13.74 -11.83 -1.66
N ASN A 70 -12.58 -11.35 -1.27
CA ASN A 70 -12.21 -11.01 0.11
C ASN A 70 -11.54 -9.63 0.11
N PRO A 71 -12.28 -8.55 0.40
CA PRO A 71 -11.84 -7.19 0.16
C PRO A 71 -10.82 -6.68 1.18
N ARG A 72 -9.82 -7.47 1.48
CA ARG A 72 -8.72 -7.14 2.39
C ARG A 72 -7.38 -7.44 1.76
N ALA A 73 -6.41 -6.58 2.06
CA ALA A 73 -5.03 -6.76 1.66
C ALA A 73 -4.10 -6.32 2.78
N ARG A 74 -2.92 -6.93 2.81
CA ARG A 74 -1.82 -6.45 3.65
C ARG A 74 -0.70 -6.03 2.73
N LEU A 75 -0.17 -4.82 2.99
CA LEU A 75 0.88 -4.22 2.18
C LEU A 75 2.13 -4.04 3.02
N ALA A 76 3.29 -4.23 2.40
CA ALA A 76 4.58 -3.98 3.05
C ALA A 76 5.45 -3.10 2.16
N LEU A 77 5.93 -2.00 2.71
CA LEU A 77 6.85 -1.06 2.06
C LEU A 77 8.15 -1.00 2.85
N GLY A 78 9.21 -0.60 2.17
CA GLY A 78 10.52 -0.45 2.75
C GLY A 78 11.30 -1.75 2.80
N GLU A 79 12.43 -1.70 3.48
CA GLU A 79 13.28 -2.86 3.69
C GLU A 79 12.78 -3.69 4.88
N SER A 80 13.15 -4.96 4.94
CA SER A 80 12.69 -5.86 6.00
C SER A 80 13.08 -5.42 7.42
N ARG A 81 14.09 -4.56 7.53
CA ARG A 81 14.56 -3.98 8.80
C ARG A 81 14.09 -2.57 9.08
N ASP A 82 13.36 -1.98 8.15
CA ASP A 82 12.77 -0.64 8.26
C ASP A 82 11.47 -0.63 7.45
N VAL A 83 10.41 -1.13 8.07
CA VAL A 83 9.20 -1.51 7.36
C VAL A 83 8.01 -0.64 7.73
N VAL A 84 7.17 -0.42 6.73
CA VAL A 84 5.81 0.08 6.90
C VAL A 84 4.86 -1.05 6.51
N MET A 85 4.02 -1.48 7.45
CA MET A 85 3.04 -2.53 7.24
C MET A 85 1.64 -1.94 7.30
N ILE A 86 0.83 -2.20 6.27
CA ILE A 86 -0.51 -1.61 6.14
C ILE A 86 -1.53 -2.73 6.02
N ASP A 87 -2.52 -2.73 6.91
CA ASP A 87 -3.75 -3.47 6.72
C ASP A 87 -4.76 -2.55 6.04
N ALA A 88 -5.28 -2.97 4.91
CA ALA A 88 -6.16 -2.16 4.08
C ALA A 88 -7.41 -2.92 3.64
N ALA A 89 -8.46 -2.18 3.39
CA ALA A 89 -9.69 -2.68 2.78
C ALA A 89 -9.85 -2.12 1.37
N LEU A 90 -10.40 -2.92 0.46
CA LEU A 90 -10.75 -2.46 -0.87
C LEU A 90 -11.89 -1.46 -0.77
N VAL A 91 -11.67 -0.25 -1.24
CA VAL A 91 -12.70 0.80 -1.35
C VAL A 91 -13.37 0.73 -2.72
N GLU A 92 -12.57 0.55 -3.76
CA GLU A 92 -13.04 0.58 -5.13
C GLU A 92 -12.09 -0.18 -6.05
N ALA A 93 -12.64 -0.90 -7.03
CA ALA A 93 -11.90 -1.49 -8.14
C ALA A 93 -12.43 -0.88 -9.44
N VAL A 94 -11.57 -0.19 -10.19
CA VAL A 94 -11.98 0.58 -11.37
C VAL A 94 -11.15 0.18 -12.57
N PRO A 95 -11.77 -0.34 -13.65
CA PRO A 95 -11.04 -0.54 -14.90
C PRO A 95 -10.43 0.78 -15.41
N ALA A 96 -9.25 0.72 -15.98
CA ALA A 96 -8.56 1.92 -16.47
C ALA A 96 -9.38 2.69 -17.50
N SER A 97 -10.16 1.98 -18.32
CA SER A 97 -11.06 2.56 -19.33
C SER A 97 -12.21 3.37 -18.72
N GLU A 98 -12.53 3.16 -17.46
CA GLU A 98 -13.64 3.80 -16.74
C GLU A 98 -13.17 4.73 -15.61
N ALA A 99 -11.86 4.83 -15.41
CA ALA A 99 -11.31 5.60 -14.30
C ALA A 99 -11.53 7.10 -14.46
N PRO A 100 -11.94 7.79 -13.38
CA PRO A 100 -11.96 9.26 -13.38
C PRO A 100 -10.56 9.83 -13.66
N ALA A 101 -10.48 10.92 -14.40
CA ALA A 101 -9.22 11.54 -14.76
C ALA A 101 -8.31 11.85 -13.55
N PRO A 102 -8.80 12.37 -12.42
CA PRO A 102 -7.94 12.62 -11.26
C PRO A 102 -7.26 11.36 -10.71
N LEU A 103 -7.96 10.23 -10.68
CA LEU A 103 -7.41 8.95 -10.24
C LEU A 103 -6.30 8.48 -11.19
N ALA A 104 -6.61 8.43 -12.48
CA ALA A 104 -5.68 7.94 -13.49
C ALA A 104 -4.45 8.83 -13.65
N GLU A 105 -4.63 10.16 -13.65
CA GLU A 105 -3.53 11.13 -13.76
C GLU A 105 -2.64 11.12 -12.53
N GLY A 106 -3.22 11.07 -11.32
CA GLY A 106 -2.46 10.97 -10.08
C GLY A 106 -1.62 9.70 -10.02
N TYR A 107 -2.18 8.59 -10.46
CA TYR A 107 -1.42 7.34 -10.57
C TYR A 107 -0.26 7.47 -11.55
N ALA A 108 -0.52 7.95 -12.77
CA ALA A 108 0.50 8.04 -13.81
C ALA A 108 1.69 8.92 -13.41
N VAL A 109 1.44 10.03 -12.73
CA VAL A 109 2.49 10.95 -12.27
C VAL A 109 3.42 10.27 -11.27
N GLN A 110 2.89 9.61 -10.25
CA GLN A 110 3.72 8.99 -9.22
C GLN A 110 4.32 7.66 -9.68
N ALA A 111 3.56 6.84 -10.38
CA ALA A 111 4.01 5.53 -10.85
C ALA A 111 5.02 5.58 -11.98
N GLY A 112 5.05 6.67 -12.74
CA GLY A 112 5.93 6.82 -13.89
C GLY A 112 5.45 6.10 -15.15
N TRP A 113 4.22 5.60 -15.18
CA TRP A 113 3.58 5.01 -16.34
C TRP A 113 2.06 5.12 -16.23
N ASP A 114 1.38 5.04 -17.38
CA ASP A 114 -0.06 5.23 -17.46
C ASP A 114 -0.76 3.93 -17.87
N PRO A 115 -1.45 3.25 -16.94
CA PRO A 115 -2.19 2.02 -17.25
C PRO A 115 -3.25 2.17 -18.34
N ARG A 116 -3.74 3.38 -18.59
CA ARG A 116 -4.72 3.64 -19.66
C ARG A 116 -4.17 3.38 -21.06
N THR A 117 -2.84 3.39 -21.21
CA THR A 117 -2.16 3.13 -22.49
C THR A 117 -2.01 1.64 -22.78
N ASP A 118 -2.24 0.78 -21.82
CA ASP A 118 -2.13 -0.67 -21.99
C ASP A 118 -3.44 -1.26 -22.49
N PRO A 119 -3.43 -2.02 -23.61
CA PRO A 119 -4.65 -2.59 -24.18
C PRO A 119 -5.30 -3.68 -23.30
N SER A 120 -4.61 -4.21 -22.29
CA SER A 120 -5.13 -5.22 -21.37
C SER A 120 -6.23 -4.70 -20.44
N ASN A 121 -6.47 -3.38 -20.43
CA ASN A 121 -7.43 -2.73 -19.53
C ASN A 121 -7.16 -3.04 -18.06
N TYR A 122 -6.03 -2.58 -17.55
CA TYR A 122 -5.66 -2.71 -16.13
C TYR A 122 -6.77 -2.25 -15.21
N VAL A 123 -6.75 -2.76 -13.99
CA VAL A 123 -7.68 -2.37 -12.93
C VAL A 123 -6.93 -1.57 -11.88
N TYR A 124 -7.45 -0.40 -11.55
CA TYR A 124 -7.01 0.33 -10.36
C TYR A 124 -7.70 -0.25 -9.14
N LEU A 125 -6.91 -0.58 -8.12
CA LEU A 125 -7.39 -1.00 -6.82
C LEU A 125 -7.14 0.15 -5.84
N VAL A 126 -8.20 0.73 -5.33
CA VAL A 126 -8.13 1.79 -4.31
C VAL A 126 -8.29 1.14 -2.95
N LEU A 127 -7.25 1.21 -2.14
CA LEU A 127 -7.15 0.53 -0.85
C LEU A 127 -7.10 1.56 0.27
N GLY A 128 -8.08 1.51 1.18
CA GLY A 128 -8.14 2.38 2.35
C GLY A 128 -7.40 1.75 3.53
N PRO A 129 -6.35 2.40 4.06
CA PRO A 129 -5.66 1.91 5.24
C PRO A 129 -6.57 1.88 6.46
N GLU A 130 -6.61 0.74 7.14
CA GLU A 130 -7.28 0.58 8.43
C GLU A 130 -6.29 0.65 9.58
N ARG A 131 -5.08 0.13 9.37
CA ARG A 131 -3.98 0.17 10.32
C ARG A 131 -2.66 0.33 9.58
N ILE A 132 -1.81 1.21 10.10
CA ILE A 132 -0.43 1.36 9.63
C ILE A 132 0.49 1.18 10.83
N GLN A 133 1.47 0.30 10.66
CA GLN A 133 2.53 0.05 11.62
C GLN A 133 3.88 0.37 10.99
N VAL A 134 4.73 1.04 11.75
CA VAL A 134 6.05 1.49 11.31
C VAL A 134 7.06 1.10 12.37
N TRP A 135 8.03 0.27 12.00
CA TRP A 135 9.09 -0.10 12.96
C TRP A 135 10.37 -0.49 12.26
N ARG A 136 11.44 -0.37 13.01
CA ARG A 136 12.75 -0.95 12.72
C ARG A 136 12.99 -2.11 13.67
N GLU A 137 14.09 -2.85 13.45
CA GLU A 137 14.46 -3.91 14.34
C GLU A 137 14.65 -3.44 15.78
N GLY A 138 14.51 -4.39 16.72
CA GLY A 138 14.82 -4.19 18.12
C GLY A 138 13.79 -3.32 18.85
N GLU A 139 14.26 -2.33 19.56
CA GLU A 139 13.47 -1.51 20.48
C GLU A 139 12.44 -0.60 19.79
N ASP A 140 12.59 -0.36 18.49
CA ASP A 140 11.67 0.45 17.70
C ASP A 140 10.32 -0.25 17.44
N SER A 141 10.19 -1.52 17.82
CA SER A 141 8.93 -2.28 17.63
C SER A 141 7.80 -1.86 18.59
N ALA A 142 8.13 -1.33 19.76
CA ALA A 142 7.12 -0.80 20.69
C ALA A 142 6.48 0.48 20.14
N GLY A 143 5.17 0.62 20.31
CA GLY A 143 4.43 1.81 19.84
C GLY A 143 4.39 1.99 18.33
N ARG A 144 4.52 0.91 17.57
CA ARG A 144 4.67 0.93 16.12
C ARG A 144 3.40 1.31 15.34
N THR A 145 2.24 1.27 15.97
CA THR A 145 0.98 1.64 15.30
C THR A 145 0.85 3.15 15.23
N VAL A 146 0.78 3.69 14.03
CA VAL A 146 0.65 5.13 13.77
C VAL A 146 -0.68 5.52 13.15
N LEU A 147 -1.43 4.55 12.62
CA LEU A 147 -2.78 4.73 12.11
C LEU A 147 -3.64 3.56 12.58
N ARG A 148 -4.84 3.85 13.08
CA ARG A 148 -5.80 2.87 13.57
C ARG A 148 -7.22 3.33 13.24
N GLY A 149 -8.04 2.40 12.75
CA GLY A 149 -9.43 2.73 12.37
C GLY A 149 -9.51 3.77 11.25
N GLY A 150 -8.51 3.82 10.37
CA GLY A 150 -8.45 4.78 9.28
C GLY A 150 -7.95 6.18 9.66
N GLU A 151 -7.56 6.40 10.91
CA GLU A 151 -7.12 7.71 11.42
C GLU A 151 -5.71 7.64 12.00
N TRP A 152 -4.93 8.69 11.78
CA TRP A 152 -3.62 8.84 12.41
C TRP A 152 -3.78 9.02 13.92
N VAL A 153 -3.04 8.22 14.69
CA VAL A 153 -3.10 8.22 16.17
C VAL A 153 -1.92 8.97 16.80
N ILE A 154 -1.58 10.12 16.24
CA ILE A 154 -0.45 10.97 16.65
C ILE A 154 -0.85 12.45 16.59
#